data_c85470d8249434df4be7ad0838ceeadd
#
_entry.id   c85470d8249434df4be7ad0838ceeadd
#
_cell.length_a   1.000
_cell.length_b   1.000
_cell.length_c   1.000
_cell.angle_alpha   90.00
_cell.angle_beta   90.00
_cell.angle_gamma   90.00
#
_symmetry.space_group_name_H-M   'P 1'
#
loop_
_entity.id
_entity.type
_entity.pdbx_description
1 polymer ?
#
loop_
_entity_poly.entity_id
_entity_poly.type
_entity_poly.pdbx_seq_one_letter_code
_entity_poly.pdbx_strand_id
1 'polypeptide(L)'
;MKINTAELKRALEIVKPGLSNKELVEQSTAFAFVNGCVVTYNDEISVSHPVAGIEIEGAVQAEELYKFISKLKTEEITLTIEEEAIVIKSGRSTAGFALAKEIKLPLKEELTKKGKWVPITQEFIETLRFVSLSCSKDLSNPKLTCVHINKGGFIESSDNYRICHYKIDVPVKTF
;
A
#
# COMPACT_ATOMS: atom_id res chain seq x y z
N MET A 1 -19.26 -14.93 -1.40
CA MET A 1 -18.44 -14.93 -0.16
C MET A 1 -18.93 -13.84 0.79
N LYS A 2 -18.79 -14.04 2.11
CA LYS A 2 -19.09 -13.01 3.11
C LYS A 2 -17.79 -12.45 3.67
N ILE A 3 -17.70 -11.14 3.79
CA ILE A 3 -16.49 -10.43 4.26
C ILE A 3 -16.91 -9.39 5.30
N ASN A 4 -16.08 -9.24 6.33
CA ASN A 4 -16.24 -8.17 7.30
C ASN A 4 -15.95 -6.81 6.65
N THR A 5 -16.89 -5.90 6.75
CA THR A 5 -16.83 -4.57 6.10
C THR A 5 -15.66 -3.71 6.64
N ALA A 6 -15.45 -3.73 7.95
CA ALA A 6 -14.39 -2.95 8.58
C ALA A 6 -12.99 -3.49 8.21
N GLU A 7 -12.85 -4.82 8.10
CA GLU A 7 -11.61 -5.46 7.68
C GLU A 7 -11.26 -5.13 6.24
N LEU A 8 -12.23 -5.26 5.33
CA LEU A 8 -12.02 -4.87 3.93
C LEU A 8 -11.68 -3.39 3.81
N LYS A 9 -12.44 -2.51 4.46
CA LYS A 9 -12.17 -1.07 4.46
C LYS A 9 -10.76 -0.76 4.93
N ARG A 10 -10.33 -1.35 6.06
CA ARG A 10 -8.98 -1.19 6.60
C ARG A 10 -7.91 -1.66 5.61
N ALA A 11 -8.12 -2.82 4.98
CA ALA A 11 -7.19 -3.33 3.99
C ALA A 11 -7.03 -2.37 2.80
N LEU A 12 -8.15 -1.85 2.27
CA LEU A 12 -8.13 -0.85 1.19
C LEU A 12 -7.41 0.44 1.62
N GLU A 13 -7.60 0.89 2.87
CA GLU A 13 -6.90 2.07 3.42
C GLU A 13 -5.38 1.85 3.52
N ILE A 14 -4.96 0.67 3.93
CA ILE A 14 -3.54 0.31 4.05
C ILE A 14 -2.85 0.30 2.68
N VAL A 15 -3.50 -0.24 1.66
CA VAL A 15 -2.88 -0.34 0.32
C VAL A 15 -3.06 0.93 -0.53
N LYS A 16 -3.96 1.83 -0.15
CA LYS A 16 -4.25 3.06 -0.89
C LYS A 16 -3.01 3.91 -1.25
N PRO A 17 -1.96 4.03 -0.41
CA PRO A 17 -0.75 4.77 -0.79
C PRO A 17 -0.02 4.24 -2.04
N GLY A 18 -0.24 2.99 -2.42
CA GLY A 18 0.30 2.41 -3.64
C GLY A 18 -0.55 2.65 -4.89
N LEU A 19 -1.61 3.47 -4.83
CA LEU A 19 -2.38 3.87 -6.02
C LEU A 19 -1.73 5.07 -6.71
N SER A 20 -1.74 5.07 -8.03
CA SER A 20 -1.42 6.24 -8.84
C SER A 20 -2.60 7.21 -8.90
N ASN A 21 -2.30 8.50 -9.00
CA ASN A 21 -3.31 9.53 -9.29
C ASN A 21 -3.72 9.55 -10.78
N LYS A 22 -2.85 9.03 -11.66
CA LYS A 22 -3.07 8.89 -13.10
C LYS A 22 -2.60 7.52 -13.52
N GLU A 23 -3.29 6.91 -14.45
CA GLU A 23 -2.93 5.60 -14.99
C GLU A 23 -1.74 5.72 -15.96
N LEU A 24 -0.52 5.76 -15.40
CA LEU A 24 0.74 5.70 -16.15
C LEU A 24 1.14 4.25 -16.44
N VAL A 25 0.89 3.37 -15.50
CA VAL A 25 0.98 1.92 -15.63
C VAL A 25 -0.45 1.38 -15.62
N GLU A 26 -0.76 0.46 -16.52
CA GLU A 26 -2.10 -0.13 -16.62
C GLU A 26 -2.53 -0.73 -15.28
N GLN A 27 -3.77 -0.43 -14.86
CA GLN A 27 -4.34 -0.81 -13.55
C GLN A 27 -3.68 -0.16 -12.32
N SER A 28 -2.76 0.79 -12.47
CA SER A 28 -2.15 1.48 -11.31
C SER A 28 -3.13 2.34 -10.49
N THR A 29 -4.33 2.59 -11.02
CA THR A 29 -5.44 3.27 -10.32
C THR A 29 -6.48 2.28 -9.75
N ALA A 30 -6.19 0.98 -9.80
CA ALA A 30 -7.09 -0.09 -9.38
C ALA A 30 -6.59 -0.83 -8.14
N PHE A 31 -7.51 -1.41 -7.38
CA PHE A 31 -7.20 -2.45 -6.41
C PHE A 31 -7.17 -3.80 -7.14
N ALA A 32 -6.03 -4.47 -7.13
CA ALA A 32 -5.91 -5.84 -7.61
C ALA A 32 -6.09 -6.82 -6.44
N PHE A 33 -6.94 -7.79 -6.65
CA PHE A 33 -7.17 -8.89 -5.70
C PHE A 33 -6.49 -10.12 -6.24
N VAL A 34 -5.58 -10.70 -5.47
CA VAL A 34 -4.79 -11.87 -5.86
C VAL A 34 -4.33 -12.65 -4.64
N ASN A 35 -4.47 -13.97 -4.69
CA ASN A 35 -4.04 -14.90 -3.62
C ASN A 35 -4.55 -14.49 -2.21
N GLY A 36 -5.79 -14.05 -2.09
CA GLY A 36 -6.37 -13.63 -0.82
C GLY A 36 -5.86 -12.28 -0.28
N CYS A 37 -5.15 -11.52 -1.11
CA CYS A 37 -4.65 -10.19 -0.78
C CYS A 37 -5.26 -9.12 -1.69
N VAL A 38 -5.33 -7.89 -1.21
CA VAL A 38 -5.49 -6.70 -2.04
C VAL A 38 -4.12 -6.06 -2.25
N VAL A 39 -3.83 -5.71 -3.50
CA VAL A 39 -2.53 -5.18 -3.92
C VAL A 39 -2.72 -3.90 -4.73
N THR A 40 -1.82 -2.95 -4.56
CA THR A 40 -1.71 -1.73 -5.37
C THR A 40 -0.27 -1.50 -5.81
N TYR A 41 -0.11 -0.76 -6.91
CA TYR A 41 1.20 -0.46 -7.49
C TYR A 41 1.14 0.88 -8.23
N ASN A 42 2.13 1.75 -8.02
CA ASN A 42 2.20 3.07 -8.65
C ASN A 42 3.55 3.40 -9.30
N ASP A 43 4.30 2.38 -9.74
CA ASP A 43 5.65 2.46 -10.30
C ASP A 43 6.78 2.69 -9.28
N GLU A 44 6.50 3.33 -8.15
CA GLU A 44 7.47 3.56 -7.08
C GLU A 44 7.35 2.52 -5.97
N ILE A 45 6.12 2.20 -5.58
CA ILE A 45 5.83 1.28 -4.48
C ILE A 45 4.77 0.27 -4.86
N SER A 46 4.90 -0.94 -4.32
CA SER A 46 3.86 -1.96 -4.29
C SER A 46 3.45 -2.20 -2.84
N VAL A 47 2.16 -2.15 -2.58
CA VAL A 47 1.61 -2.42 -1.24
C VAL A 47 0.63 -3.56 -1.32
N SER A 48 0.79 -4.57 -0.46
CA SER A 48 -0.08 -5.74 -0.37
C SER A 48 -0.59 -5.92 1.05
N HIS A 49 -1.86 -6.28 1.20
CA HIS A 49 -2.46 -6.60 2.49
C HIS A 49 -3.42 -7.78 2.37
N PRO A 50 -3.34 -8.79 3.25
CA PRO A 50 -4.27 -9.91 3.24
C PRO A 50 -5.68 -9.47 3.64
N VAL A 51 -6.69 -10.10 3.06
CA VAL A 51 -8.10 -9.90 3.39
C VAL A 51 -8.73 -11.25 3.66
N ALA A 52 -9.17 -11.48 4.90
CA ALA A 52 -9.74 -12.77 5.28
C ALA A 52 -11.01 -13.09 4.47
N GLY A 53 -11.06 -14.30 3.91
CA GLY A 53 -12.21 -14.82 3.17
C GLY A 53 -12.40 -14.23 1.77
N ILE A 54 -11.44 -13.46 1.25
CA ILE A 54 -11.51 -12.97 -0.14
C ILE A 54 -10.92 -14.02 -1.09
N GLU A 55 -11.71 -14.43 -2.07
CA GLU A 55 -11.34 -15.41 -3.10
C GLU A 55 -11.51 -14.83 -4.51
N ILE A 56 -11.41 -13.51 -4.60
CA ILE A 56 -11.54 -12.78 -5.86
C ILE A 56 -10.17 -12.72 -6.53
N GLU A 57 -10.15 -12.94 -7.83
CA GLU A 57 -8.99 -12.71 -8.70
C GLU A 57 -9.36 -11.66 -9.75
N GLY A 58 -8.59 -10.58 -9.81
CA GLY A 58 -8.79 -9.49 -10.78
C GLY A 58 -8.62 -8.11 -10.19
N ALA A 59 -8.79 -7.09 -11.02
CA ALA A 59 -8.61 -5.69 -10.65
C ALA A 59 -9.93 -4.90 -10.78
N VAL A 60 -10.17 -3.99 -9.82
CA VAL A 60 -11.35 -3.14 -9.73
C VAL A 60 -10.93 -1.70 -9.53
N GLN A 61 -11.60 -0.76 -10.20
CA GLN A 61 -11.32 0.67 -10.08
C GLN A 61 -11.40 1.13 -8.63
N ALA A 62 -10.29 1.69 -8.13
CA ALA A 62 -10.12 1.91 -6.69
C ALA A 62 -11.03 2.99 -6.14
N GLU A 63 -11.20 4.10 -6.86
CA GLU A 63 -11.95 5.26 -6.38
C GLU A 63 -13.42 4.91 -6.12
N GLU A 64 -14.06 4.23 -7.07
CA GLU A 64 -15.48 3.88 -6.98
C GLU A 64 -15.72 2.83 -5.89
N LEU A 65 -14.90 1.77 -5.87
CA LEU A 65 -15.00 0.73 -4.86
C LEU A 65 -14.79 1.30 -3.45
N TYR A 66 -13.74 2.10 -3.24
CA TYR A 66 -13.45 2.68 -1.94
C TYR A 66 -14.54 3.65 -1.48
N LYS A 67 -15.07 4.50 -2.37
CA LYS A 67 -16.19 5.40 -2.06
C LYS A 67 -17.44 4.64 -1.60
N PHE A 68 -17.72 3.51 -2.22
CA PHE A 68 -18.84 2.66 -1.84
C PHE A 68 -18.61 2.01 -0.47
N ILE A 69 -17.50 1.26 -0.32
CA ILE A 69 -17.17 0.54 0.93
C ILE A 69 -17.11 1.50 2.14
N SER A 70 -16.52 2.68 1.97
CA SER A 70 -16.39 3.66 3.07
C SER A 70 -17.73 4.20 3.59
N LYS A 71 -18.81 4.14 2.81
CA LYS A 71 -20.15 4.58 3.21
C LYS A 71 -20.98 3.48 3.88
N LEU A 72 -20.55 2.23 3.80
CA LEU A 72 -21.27 1.10 4.38
C LEU A 72 -21.17 1.14 5.91
N LYS A 73 -22.31 0.82 6.56
CA LYS A 73 -22.42 0.74 8.02
C LYS A 73 -22.71 -0.67 8.53
N THR A 74 -22.90 -1.63 7.60
CA THR A 74 -23.14 -3.04 7.94
C THR A 74 -21.84 -3.70 8.37
N GLU A 75 -21.91 -4.62 9.31
CA GLU A 75 -20.75 -5.40 9.77
C GLU A 75 -20.24 -6.36 8.69
N GLU A 76 -21.15 -6.96 7.93
CA GLU A 76 -20.84 -7.90 6.85
C GLU A 76 -21.41 -7.44 5.51
N ILE A 77 -20.68 -7.77 4.46
CA ILE A 77 -21.10 -7.64 3.08
C ILE A 77 -21.00 -8.99 2.37
N THR A 78 -21.86 -9.18 1.37
CA THR A 78 -21.80 -10.33 0.48
C THR A 78 -21.22 -9.90 -0.86
N LEU A 79 -20.14 -10.56 -1.27
CA LEU A 79 -19.49 -10.38 -2.57
C LEU A 79 -19.84 -11.58 -3.47
N THR A 80 -20.29 -11.29 -4.69
CA THR A 80 -20.48 -12.25 -5.77
C THR A 80 -19.77 -11.79 -7.02
N ILE A 81 -19.24 -12.72 -7.79
CA ILE A 81 -18.65 -12.45 -9.10
C ILE A 81 -19.73 -12.81 -10.13
N GLU A 82 -20.10 -11.87 -10.97
CA GLU A 82 -21.06 -12.05 -12.05
C GLU A 82 -20.37 -11.63 -13.36
N GLU A 83 -20.06 -12.62 -14.22
CA GLU A 83 -19.37 -12.43 -15.51
C GLU A 83 -18.08 -11.59 -15.38
N GLU A 84 -18.17 -10.29 -15.63
CA GLU A 84 -17.06 -9.32 -15.59
C GLU A 84 -17.28 -8.24 -14.51
N ALA A 85 -18.04 -8.55 -13.49
CA ALA A 85 -18.35 -7.62 -12.40
C ALA A 85 -18.26 -8.28 -11.03
N ILE A 86 -17.86 -7.49 -10.04
CA ILE A 86 -18.06 -7.80 -8.63
C ILE A 86 -19.33 -7.13 -8.17
N VAL A 87 -20.27 -7.90 -7.68
CA VAL A 87 -21.51 -7.40 -7.07
C VAL A 87 -21.39 -7.44 -5.57
N ILE A 88 -21.53 -6.30 -4.92
CA ILE A 88 -21.47 -6.13 -3.46
C ILE A 88 -22.88 -5.86 -2.93
N LYS A 89 -23.34 -6.73 -2.03
CA LYS A 89 -24.64 -6.57 -1.33
C LYS A 89 -24.39 -6.24 0.14
N SER A 90 -25.03 -5.18 0.62
CA SER A 90 -24.93 -4.69 1.99
C SER A 90 -26.34 -4.27 2.46
N GLY A 91 -27.03 -5.13 3.20
CA GLY A 91 -28.43 -4.91 3.58
C GLY A 91 -29.33 -4.75 2.36
N ARG A 92 -29.90 -3.55 2.20
CA ARG A 92 -30.75 -3.19 1.05
C ARG A 92 -29.98 -2.59 -0.13
N SER A 93 -28.69 -2.29 0.07
CA SER A 93 -27.85 -1.68 -0.96
C SER A 93 -27.14 -2.75 -1.78
N THR A 94 -27.14 -2.55 -3.11
CA THR A 94 -26.39 -3.40 -4.05
C THR A 94 -25.64 -2.50 -5.01
N ALA A 95 -24.37 -2.81 -5.27
CA ALA A 95 -23.55 -2.13 -6.25
C ALA A 95 -22.71 -3.13 -7.04
N GLY A 96 -22.59 -2.91 -8.35
CA GLY A 96 -21.75 -3.67 -9.25
C GLY A 96 -20.53 -2.82 -9.67
N PHE A 97 -19.36 -3.46 -9.72
CA PHE A 97 -18.11 -2.85 -10.17
C PHE A 97 -17.49 -3.74 -11.24
N ALA A 98 -17.04 -3.13 -12.34
CA ALA A 98 -16.34 -3.85 -13.39
C ALA A 98 -15.09 -4.55 -12.83
N LEU A 99 -14.92 -5.81 -13.16
CA LEU A 99 -13.79 -6.66 -12.77
C LEU A 99 -12.96 -6.99 -13.99
N ALA A 100 -11.74 -6.45 -14.07
CA ALA A 100 -10.75 -6.91 -15.02
C ALA A 100 -10.13 -8.21 -14.49
N LYS A 101 -10.46 -9.34 -15.11
CA LYS A 101 -9.99 -10.67 -14.66
C LYS A 101 -8.48 -10.83 -14.81
N GLU A 102 -7.90 -10.23 -15.85
CA GLU A 102 -6.46 -10.23 -16.07
C GLU A 102 -5.81 -9.13 -15.24
N ILE A 103 -4.86 -9.51 -14.38
CA ILE A 103 -4.07 -8.57 -13.60
C ILE A 103 -2.81 -8.22 -14.39
N LYS A 104 -2.69 -6.96 -14.78
CA LYS A 104 -1.58 -6.43 -15.58
C LYS A 104 -0.53 -5.68 -14.76
N LEU A 105 -0.77 -5.53 -13.45
CA LEU A 105 0.23 -4.96 -12.56
C LEU A 105 1.48 -5.84 -12.54
N PRO A 106 2.69 -5.25 -12.52
CA PRO A 106 3.94 -5.99 -12.39
C PRO A 106 4.08 -6.50 -10.94
N LEU A 107 3.23 -7.45 -10.57
CA LEU A 107 3.33 -8.14 -9.29
C LEU A 107 4.63 -8.93 -9.32
N LYS A 108 5.66 -8.43 -8.65
CA LYS A 108 6.91 -9.18 -8.54
C LYS A 108 6.59 -10.50 -7.86
N GLU A 109 6.96 -11.56 -8.55
CA GLU A 109 7.16 -12.86 -7.91
C GLU A 109 7.92 -12.63 -6.61
N GLU A 110 7.50 -13.31 -5.56
CA GLU A 110 8.05 -13.18 -4.20
C GLU A 110 9.54 -12.89 -4.22
N LEU A 111 9.98 -11.91 -3.43
CA LEU A 111 11.40 -11.63 -3.22
C LEU A 111 12.05 -12.89 -2.65
N THR A 112 12.39 -13.81 -3.53
CA THR A 112 12.97 -15.13 -3.23
C THR A 112 14.37 -15.06 -2.63
N LYS A 113 14.93 -13.86 -2.48
CA LYS A 113 16.17 -13.68 -1.73
C LYS A 113 15.92 -13.98 -0.26
N LYS A 114 16.40 -15.12 0.16
CA LYS A 114 16.46 -15.57 1.56
C LYS A 114 17.30 -14.59 2.39
N GLY A 115 16.75 -13.43 2.69
CA GLY A 115 17.28 -12.47 3.64
C GLY A 115 16.85 -12.83 5.07
N LYS A 116 17.64 -12.48 6.06
CA LYS A 116 17.16 -12.48 7.44
C LYS A 116 16.30 -11.25 7.66
N TRP A 117 15.03 -11.44 8.00
CA TRP A 117 14.18 -10.37 8.46
C TRP A 117 14.68 -9.89 9.83
N VAL A 118 14.81 -8.58 9.96
CA VAL A 118 15.21 -7.93 11.22
C VAL A 118 14.00 -7.15 11.73
N PRO A 119 13.58 -7.35 13.00
CA PRO A 119 12.49 -6.57 13.58
C PRO A 119 12.89 -5.10 13.66
N ILE A 120 11.98 -4.23 13.25
CA ILE A 120 12.11 -2.79 13.35
C ILE A 120 11.43 -2.32 14.62
N THR A 121 12.13 -1.52 15.45
CA THR A 121 11.58 -0.97 16.68
C THR A 121 10.67 0.23 16.39
N GLN A 122 9.75 0.51 17.31
CA GLN A 122 8.91 1.71 17.23
C GLN A 122 9.74 3.00 17.22
N GLU A 123 10.80 3.05 18.03
CA GLU A 123 11.74 4.16 18.08
C GLU A 123 12.40 4.42 16.70
N PHE A 124 12.77 3.35 15.97
CA PHE A 124 13.32 3.49 14.63
C PHE A 124 12.32 4.15 13.66
N ILE A 125 11.05 3.74 13.71
CA ILE A 125 9.99 4.30 12.86
C ILE A 125 9.76 5.78 13.19
N GLU A 126 9.69 6.13 14.47
CA GLU A 126 9.50 7.52 14.93
C GLU A 126 10.68 8.40 14.55
N THR A 127 11.90 7.89 14.71
CA THR A 127 13.13 8.58 14.30
C THR A 127 13.17 8.81 12.80
N LEU A 128 12.82 7.82 11.98
CA LEU A 128 12.73 7.99 10.52
C LEU A 128 11.74 9.09 10.14
N ARG A 129 10.57 9.09 10.76
CA ARG A 129 9.55 10.13 10.54
C ARG A 129 10.05 11.52 10.92
N PHE A 130 10.71 11.63 12.06
CA PHE A 130 11.26 12.90 12.52
C PHE A 130 12.37 13.40 11.60
N VAL A 131 13.34 12.56 11.27
CA VAL A 131 14.48 12.92 10.41
C VAL A 131 14.01 13.26 9.00
N SER A 132 13.02 12.56 8.46
CA SER A 132 12.48 12.81 7.12
C SER A 132 11.92 14.23 6.92
N LEU A 133 11.58 14.94 8.00
CA LEU A 133 11.12 16.34 7.93
C LEU A 133 12.19 17.30 7.39
N SER A 134 13.45 16.91 7.42
CA SER A 134 14.59 17.68 6.89
C SER A 134 15.02 17.22 5.50
N CYS A 135 14.34 16.28 4.88
CA CYS A 135 14.57 15.93 3.47
C CYS A 135 14.10 17.05 2.54
N SER A 136 14.81 17.26 1.45
CA SER A 136 14.37 18.13 0.37
C SER A 136 13.14 17.56 -0.33
N LYS A 137 12.30 18.45 -0.85
CA LYS A 137 11.20 18.09 -1.77
C LYS A 137 11.59 18.32 -3.24
N ASP A 138 12.78 18.85 -3.47
CA ASP A 138 13.29 19.13 -4.80
C ASP A 138 13.99 17.90 -5.36
N LEU A 139 13.38 17.32 -6.39
CA LEU A 139 13.88 16.13 -7.08
C LEU A 139 15.09 16.39 -7.99
N SER A 140 15.50 17.66 -8.18
CA SER A 140 16.70 17.99 -8.95
C SER A 140 17.98 17.48 -8.28
N ASN A 141 17.95 17.29 -6.95
CA ASN A 141 19.00 16.62 -6.20
C ASN A 141 18.46 15.43 -5.40
N PRO A 142 18.36 14.24 -6.01
CA PRO A 142 17.75 13.07 -5.38
C PRO A 142 18.40 12.63 -4.06
N LYS A 143 19.69 12.91 -3.86
CA LYS A 143 20.40 12.58 -2.62
C LYS A 143 19.83 13.31 -1.40
N LEU A 144 19.30 14.50 -1.58
CA LEU A 144 18.71 15.29 -0.50
C LEU A 144 17.25 14.92 -0.22
N THR A 145 16.59 14.15 -1.09
CA THR A 145 15.22 13.68 -0.86
C THR A 145 15.16 12.40 -0.03
N CYS A 146 16.32 11.85 0.33
CA CYS A 146 16.44 10.59 1.04
C CYS A 146 16.90 10.78 2.48
N VAL A 147 16.54 9.84 3.35
CA VAL A 147 17.12 9.66 4.67
C VAL A 147 18.32 8.73 4.53
N HIS A 148 19.47 9.15 5.03
CA HIS A 148 20.67 8.34 5.09
C HIS A 148 20.77 7.61 6.42
N ILE A 149 21.08 6.31 6.36
CA ILE A 149 21.34 5.47 7.53
C ILE A 149 22.81 5.06 7.53
N ASN A 150 23.52 5.46 8.56
CA ASN A 150 24.96 5.33 8.68
C ASN A 150 25.34 4.12 9.56
N LYS A 151 26.47 3.48 9.26
CA LYS A 151 27.04 2.36 10.04
C LYS A 151 27.33 2.72 11.51
N GLY A 152 27.53 3.99 11.81
CA GLY A 152 27.76 4.48 13.17
C GLY A 152 26.51 4.55 14.05
N GLY A 153 25.36 4.08 13.55
CA GLY A 153 24.09 4.17 14.26
C GLY A 153 23.46 5.56 14.20
N PHE A 154 23.67 6.28 13.09
CA PHE A 154 23.04 7.58 12.85
C PHE A 154 22.05 7.49 11.71
N ILE A 155 20.93 8.19 11.89
CA ILE A 155 19.93 8.46 10.87
C ILE A 155 19.95 9.97 10.61
N GLU A 156 20.14 10.36 9.36
CA GLU A 156 20.37 11.76 9.00
C GLU A 156 19.71 12.15 7.69
N SER A 157 19.36 13.42 7.55
CA SER A 157 18.84 14.03 6.34
C SER A 157 19.19 15.52 6.26
N SER A 158 19.14 16.08 5.06
CA SER A 158 19.38 17.52 4.84
C SER A 158 18.63 17.99 3.60
N ASP A 159 18.28 19.28 3.59
CA ASP A 159 17.75 20.00 2.41
C ASP A 159 18.67 21.14 1.97
N ASN A 160 19.96 21.14 2.36
CA ASN A 160 20.98 22.18 2.22
C ASN A 160 20.82 23.38 3.17
N TYR A 161 19.68 23.61 3.78
CA TYR A 161 19.44 24.72 4.71
C TYR A 161 19.44 24.25 6.17
N ARG A 162 19.09 23.00 6.39
CA ARG A 162 19.03 22.36 7.70
C ARG A 162 19.48 20.91 7.60
N ILE A 163 20.00 20.40 8.71
CA ILE A 163 20.41 19.01 8.88
C ILE A 163 19.71 18.47 10.11
N CYS A 164 19.14 17.29 9.97
CA CYS A 164 18.69 16.49 11.08
C CYS A 164 19.61 15.29 11.24
N HIS A 165 20.10 15.05 12.46
CA HIS A 165 21.03 13.97 12.76
C HIS A 165 20.62 13.37 14.10
N TYR A 166 20.31 12.07 14.10
CA TYR A 166 19.83 11.37 15.30
C TYR A 166 20.60 10.06 15.47
N LYS A 167 21.06 9.81 16.70
CA LYS A 167 21.77 8.57 17.03
C LYS A 167 20.78 7.55 17.57
N ILE A 168 20.76 6.37 16.97
CA ILE A 168 19.87 5.27 17.34
C ILE A 168 20.61 3.94 17.13
N ASP A 169 20.24 2.92 17.86
CA ASP A 169 20.70 1.56 17.57
C ASP A 169 19.97 1.06 16.30
N VAL A 170 20.71 1.03 15.19
CA VAL A 170 20.16 0.70 13.87
C VAL A 170 20.35 -0.78 13.59
N PRO A 171 19.25 -1.55 13.41
CA PRO A 171 19.33 -2.99 13.17
C PRO A 171 19.83 -3.34 11.77
N VAL A 172 20.17 -2.35 10.96
CA VAL A 172 20.54 -2.50 9.54
C VAL A 172 21.94 -1.96 9.26
N LYS A 173 22.57 -2.51 8.23
CA LYS A 173 23.81 -1.96 7.67
C LYS A 173 23.48 -0.68 6.89
N THR A 174 24.50 0.14 6.64
CA THR A 174 24.38 1.40 5.85
C THR A 174 23.64 1.22 4.52
N PHE A 175 22.71 2.10 4.20
CA PHE A 175 22.16 2.43 2.86
C PHE A 175 21.82 3.91 2.70
#